data_31b80076bc5d07eca97ce20e992c6522
#
_entry.id   31b80076bc5d07eca97ce20e992c6522
#
_cell.length_a   1.000
_cell.length_b   1.000
_cell.length_c   1.000
_cell.angle_alpha   90.00
_cell.angle_beta   90.00
_cell.angle_gamma   90.00
#
_symmetry.space_group_name_H-M   'P 1'
#
loop_
_entity.id
_entity.type
_entity.pdbx_description
1 polymer ?
#
loop_
_entity_poly.entity_id
_entity_poly.type
_entity_poly.pdbx_seq_one_letter_code
_entity_poly.pdbx_strand_id
1 'polypeptide(L)'
;MAKIAIMGFGTVGSGVLEVCRRNAASIARRAGEPVEVKYILDVRDFSDSPDAALFVKDINVILNDPEVKVGVETIGGTRFAYPYVRQCLESGRSVCTSNKEMVATYGAELLALAREHKAAFLFEASVGGGTPIITPMHQCLAANQISQIQGIVNGTTNFMLTKMKRENMGFDAALKIAQQLGYAETKDPGDDVDGRDACRKIAILSSLACGHHVYPDNIPARGIRDVTVEDVKAAEQLDCAIKLIAWYHENPEGAADAFSAGVEPMLVPESNQLAGVNDVFNAVLMQGDMLGDVVFYGKGAGKLPTASAVVADVIDALKDGSKIHDSLFWKPAEKLDHQLMDTAKYSYYIRTAGVPAAALPNVAGPGKLVFDYGDSAAYLIEAATAADLEAVAAKLEVLGGRLALVLKKLPE
;
A
#
# COMPACT_ATOMS: atom_id res chain seq x y z
N MET A 1 34.54 -0.20 -7.60
CA MET A 1 33.52 -1.28 -7.53
C MET A 1 32.82 -1.18 -6.20
N ALA A 2 31.54 -0.82 -6.23
CA ALA A 2 30.73 -0.69 -5.01
C ALA A 2 30.35 -2.05 -4.45
N LYS A 3 30.49 -2.21 -3.14
CA LYS A 3 30.08 -3.43 -2.41
C LYS A 3 28.76 -3.15 -1.67
N ILE A 4 27.83 -4.09 -1.77
CA ILE A 4 26.55 -4.07 -1.04
C ILE A 4 26.39 -5.32 -0.19
N ALA A 5 25.56 -5.26 0.85
CA ALA A 5 25.23 -6.41 1.66
C ALA A 5 23.70 -6.60 1.67
N ILE A 6 23.23 -7.85 1.46
CA ILE A 6 21.80 -8.20 1.56
C ILE A 6 21.55 -8.73 2.96
N MET A 7 20.54 -8.18 3.64
CA MET A 7 20.06 -8.60 4.96
C MET A 7 18.70 -9.30 4.79
N GLY A 8 18.71 -10.63 4.90
CA GLY A 8 17.58 -11.51 4.61
C GLY A 8 17.62 -12.11 3.19
N PHE A 9 17.66 -13.45 3.09
CA PHE A 9 17.72 -14.16 1.81
C PHE A 9 16.44 -14.93 1.51
N GLY A 10 15.31 -14.24 1.66
CA GLY A 10 13.98 -14.73 1.27
C GLY A 10 13.74 -14.55 -0.24
N THR A 11 12.46 -14.45 -0.59
CA THR A 11 12.01 -14.23 -1.97
C THR A 11 12.63 -12.97 -2.58
N VAL A 12 12.58 -11.84 -1.86
CA VAL A 12 13.09 -10.55 -2.37
C VAL A 12 14.62 -10.54 -2.37
N GLY A 13 15.27 -10.94 -1.28
CA GLY A 13 16.74 -10.93 -1.19
C GLY A 13 17.43 -11.81 -2.23
N SER A 14 16.90 -13.02 -2.47
CA SER A 14 17.39 -13.88 -3.56
C SER A 14 17.13 -13.26 -4.94
N GLY A 15 16.02 -12.51 -5.08
CA GLY A 15 15.72 -11.74 -6.27
C GLY A 15 16.73 -10.61 -6.51
N VAL A 16 17.14 -9.88 -5.45
CA VAL A 16 18.16 -8.82 -5.53
C VAL A 16 19.48 -9.36 -6.05
N LEU A 17 19.96 -10.50 -5.50
CA LEU A 17 21.18 -11.17 -5.99
C LEU A 17 21.04 -11.54 -7.48
N GLU A 18 19.90 -12.10 -7.87
CA GLU A 18 19.61 -12.46 -9.26
C GLU A 18 19.63 -11.25 -10.19
N VAL A 19 18.95 -10.14 -9.83
CA VAL A 19 18.91 -8.91 -10.63
C VAL A 19 20.30 -8.31 -10.76
N CYS A 20 21.08 -8.23 -9.66
CA CYS A 20 22.45 -7.72 -9.68
C CYS A 20 23.34 -8.50 -10.65
N ARG A 21 23.19 -9.81 -10.72
CA ARG A 21 23.98 -10.65 -11.62
C ARG A 21 23.51 -10.56 -13.07
N ARG A 22 22.22 -10.71 -13.31
CA ARG A 22 21.64 -10.71 -14.67
C ARG A 22 21.83 -9.39 -15.39
N ASN A 23 21.70 -8.28 -14.69
CA ASN A 23 21.74 -6.94 -15.24
C ASN A 23 23.02 -6.17 -14.89
N ALA A 24 24.10 -6.87 -14.49
CA ALA A 24 25.34 -6.27 -13.97
C ALA A 24 25.88 -5.14 -14.85
N ALA A 25 25.95 -5.32 -16.16
CA ALA A 25 26.46 -4.30 -17.09
C ALA A 25 25.56 -3.03 -17.13
N SER A 26 24.23 -3.19 -17.09
CA SER A 26 23.31 -2.08 -17.08
C SER A 26 23.33 -1.33 -15.74
N ILE A 27 23.43 -2.08 -14.63
CA ILE A 27 23.53 -1.53 -13.28
C ILE A 27 24.84 -0.73 -13.15
N ALA A 28 25.98 -1.31 -13.57
CA ALA A 28 27.27 -0.64 -13.51
C ALA A 28 27.30 0.69 -14.28
N ARG A 29 26.70 0.69 -15.49
CA ARG A 29 26.61 1.94 -16.28
C ARG A 29 25.77 3.02 -15.58
N ARG A 30 24.69 2.63 -14.88
CA ARG A 30 23.79 3.56 -14.19
C ARG A 30 24.36 4.03 -12.85
N ALA A 31 24.99 3.13 -12.10
CA ALA A 31 25.63 3.44 -10.83
C ALA A 31 26.98 4.18 -11.00
N GLY A 32 27.54 4.18 -12.22
CA GLY A 32 28.86 4.77 -12.49
C GLY A 32 30.02 3.82 -12.24
N GLU A 33 29.78 2.68 -11.58
CA GLU A 33 30.77 1.63 -11.26
C GLU A 33 30.11 0.25 -11.11
N PRO A 34 30.87 -0.85 -11.23
CA PRO A 34 30.34 -2.18 -10.98
C PRO A 34 29.81 -2.33 -9.55
N VAL A 35 28.67 -3.01 -9.39
CA VAL A 35 28.03 -3.29 -8.10
C VAL A 35 28.12 -4.78 -7.81
N GLU A 36 28.62 -5.14 -6.63
CA GLU A 36 28.81 -6.53 -6.21
C GLU A 36 28.17 -6.78 -4.84
N VAL A 37 27.44 -7.89 -4.72
CA VAL A 37 26.97 -8.40 -3.43
C VAL A 37 28.13 -9.07 -2.73
N LYS A 38 28.63 -8.46 -1.64
CA LYS A 38 29.76 -8.98 -0.87
C LYS A 38 29.34 -9.90 0.26
N TYR A 39 28.20 -9.56 0.92
CA TYR A 39 27.68 -10.33 2.04
C TYR A 39 26.18 -10.56 1.91
N ILE A 40 25.72 -11.69 2.45
CA ILE A 40 24.30 -12.02 2.64
C ILE A 40 24.13 -12.42 4.11
N LEU A 41 23.46 -11.58 4.89
CA LEU A 41 23.15 -11.85 6.29
C LEU A 41 21.85 -12.65 6.38
N ASP A 42 21.93 -13.89 6.84
CA ASP A 42 20.74 -14.71 7.12
C ASP A 42 21.04 -15.73 8.22
N VAL A 43 20.06 -15.97 9.09
CA VAL A 43 20.20 -16.93 10.20
C VAL A 43 20.08 -18.39 9.76
N ARG A 44 19.43 -18.64 8.63
CA ARG A 44 19.25 -19.98 8.06
C ARG A 44 20.57 -20.54 7.51
N ASP A 45 20.64 -21.86 7.36
CA ASP A 45 21.79 -22.53 6.76
C ASP A 45 21.70 -22.53 5.24
N PHE A 46 22.77 -22.11 4.58
CA PHE A 46 22.95 -22.07 3.14
C PHE A 46 24.30 -22.69 2.71
N SER A 47 24.82 -23.62 3.52
CA SER A 47 26.12 -24.29 3.23
C SER A 47 26.13 -25.04 1.89
N ASP A 48 24.97 -25.54 1.44
CA ASP A 48 24.83 -26.24 0.16
C ASP A 48 24.58 -25.28 -1.03
N SER A 49 24.48 -23.99 -0.78
CA SER A 49 24.29 -23.01 -1.85
C SER A 49 25.55 -22.80 -2.66
N PRO A 50 25.48 -22.63 -3.99
CA PRO A 50 26.62 -22.19 -4.79
C PRO A 50 27.20 -20.83 -4.32
N ASP A 51 26.43 -20.08 -3.55
CA ASP A 51 26.77 -18.77 -3.00
C ASP A 51 27.17 -18.85 -1.51
N ALA A 52 27.44 -20.05 -0.97
CA ALA A 52 27.72 -20.26 0.46
C ALA A 52 28.77 -19.30 1.03
N ALA A 53 29.79 -18.96 0.24
CA ALA A 53 30.86 -18.05 0.64
C ALA A 53 30.39 -16.59 0.92
N LEU A 54 29.21 -16.17 0.44
CA LEU A 54 28.67 -14.83 0.69
C LEU A 54 27.91 -14.74 2.03
N PHE A 55 27.51 -15.88 2.61
CA PHE A 55 26.64 -15.88 3.78
C PHE A 55 27.40 -15.61 5.09
N VAL A 56 26.86 -14.71 5.86
CA VAL A 56 27.31 -14.34 7.21
C VAL A 56 26.16 -14.43 8.20
N LYS A 57 26.49 -14.63 9.48
CA LYS A 57 25.50 -14.79 10.57
C LYS A 57 25.47 -13.59 11.52
N ASP A 58 26.45 -12.72 11.44
CA ASP A 58 26.63 -11.57 12.33
C ASP A 58 26.65 -10.28 11.53
N ILE A 59 25.80 -9.32 11.90
CA ILE A 59 25.74 -7.99 11.31
C ILE A 59 27.08 -7.24 11.43
N ASN A 60 27.86 -7.50 12.48
CA ASN A 60 29.17 -6.88 12.68
C ASN A 60 30.16 -7.17 11.55
N VAL A 61 30.04 -8.25 10.83
CA VAL A 61 30.85 -8.52 9.63
C VAL A 61 30.59 -7.43 8.58
N ILE A 62 29.36 -7.02 8.41
CA ILE A 62 28.96 -5.96 7.48
C ILE A 62 29.37 -4.59 8.02
N LEU A 63 29.12 -4.31 9.30
CA LEU A 63 29.39 -3.03 9.93
C LEU A 63 30.88 -2.69 10.04
N ASN A 64 31.72 -3.71 10.22
CA ASN A 64 33.17 -3.54 10.32
C ASN A 64 33.88 -3.49 8.95
N ASP A 65 33.18 -3.72 7.86
CA ASP A 65 33.77 -3.68 6.52
C ASP A 65 33.49 -2.33 5.82
N PRO A 66 34.53 -1.45 5.70
CA PRO A 66 34.36 -0.12 5.10
C PRO A 66 34.09 -0.15 3.58
N GLU A 67 34.27 -1.30 2.92
CA GLU A 67 33.95 -1.42 1.49
C GLU A 67 32.44 -1.53 1.24
N VAL A 68 31.67 -1.98 2.23
CA VAL A 68 30.20 -2.06 2.10
C VAL A 68 29.61 -0.67 2.18
N LYS A 69 28.96 -0.22 1.12
CA LYS A 69 28.37 1.12 1.00
C LYS A 69 26.85 1.12 1.27
N VAL A 70 26.17 0.07 0.88
CA VAL A 70 24.71 -0.02 0.97
C VAL A 70 24.30 -1.34 1.63
N GLY A 71 23.43 -1.24 2.65
CA GLY A 71 22.68 -2.36 3.20
C GLY A 71 21.33 -2.50 2.49
N VAL A 72 21.00 -3.71 2.06
CA VAL A 72 19.71 -4.04 1.41
C VAL A 72 18.90 -4.89 2.37
N GLU A 73 17.87 -4.30 2.99
CA GLU A 73 17.02 -4.98 3.97
C GLU A 73 15.83 -5.64 3.29
N THR A 74 15.71 -6.95 3.45
CA THR A 74 14.64 -7.80 2.91
C THR A 74 14.22 -8.91 3.89
N ILE A 75 14.40 -8.66 5.21
CA ILE A 75 14.03 -9.59 6.29
C ILE A 75 12.51 -9.56 6.50
N GLY A 76 11.94 -8.35 6.53
CA GLY A 76 10.54 -8.13 6.88
C GLY A 76 10.29 -8.07 8.39
N GLY A 77 9.13 -7.52 8.79
CA GLY A 77 8.81 -7.22 10.17
C GLY A 77 9.74 -6.13 10.76
N THR A 78 9.59 -5.84 12.04
CA THR A 78 10.38 -4.77 12.68
C THR A 78 11.41 -5.30 13.67
N ARG A 79 11.14 -6.44 14.30
CA ARG A 79 11.93 -6.96 15.43
C ARG A 79 13.43 -7.09 15.14
N PHE A 80 13.80 -7.62 13.97
CA PHE A 80 15.20 -7.82 13.57
C PHE A 80 15.64 -6.81 12.52
N ALA A 81 14.76 -6.40 11.63
CA ALA A 81 15.05 -5.47 10.55
C ALA A 81 15.41 -4.08 11.08
N TYR A 82 14.59 -3.52 11.97
CA TYR A 82 14.80 -2.17 12.49
C TYR A 82 16.15 -1.97 13.17
N PRO A 83 16.61 -2.82 14.13
CA PRO A 83 17.93 -2.65 14.73
C PRO A 83 19.08 -2.72 13.73
N TYR A 84 19.00 -3.57 12.71
CA TYR A 84 20.05 -3.68 11.70
C TYR A 84 20.09 -2.46 10.76
N VAL A 85 18.92 -1.99 10.34
CA VAL A 85 18.81 -0.77 9.53
C VAL A 85 19.36 0.42 10.28
N ARG A 86 18.97 0.58 11.54
CA ARG A 86 19.45 1.66 12.40
C ARG A 86 20.98 1.67 12.51
N GLN A 87 21.60 0.50 12.84
CA GLN A 87 23.05 0.37 12.93
C GLN A 87 23.76 0.67 11.60
N CYS A 88 23.19 0.26 10.46
CA CYS A 88 23.75 0.61 9.15
C CYS A 88 23.73 2.13 8.94
N LEU A 89 22.62 2.80 9.20
CA LEU A 89 22.49 4.26 9.05
C LEU A 89 23.44 5.01 10.00
N GLU A 90 23.50 4.63 11.28
CA GLU A 90 24.41 5.18 12.29
C GLU A 90 25.89 5.06 11.86
N SER A 91 26.23 4.02 11.12
CA SER A 91 27.57 3.82 10.56
C SER A 91 27.83 4.60 9.26
N GLY A 92 26.87 5.41 8.80
CA GLY A 92 26.96 6.19 7.56
C GLY A 92 26.72 5.38 6.28
N ARG A 93 26.20 4.15 6.38
CA ARG A 93 25.82 3.34 5.22
C ARG A 93 24.40 3.64 4.81
N SER A 94 24.19 3.82 3.51
CA SER A 94 22.84 3.90 2.96
C SER A 94 22.10 2.57 3.10
N VAL A 95 20.77 2.62 3.22
CA VAL A 95 19.92 1.44 3.33
C VAL A 95 18.78 1.53 2.33
N CYS A 96 18.55 0.42 1.59
CA CYS A 96 17.41 0.22 0.71
C CYS A 96 16.54 -0.91 1.27
N THR A 97 15.22 -0.70 1.37
CA THR A 97 14.31 -1.68 1.99
C THR A 97 13.01 -1.87 1.22
N SER A 98 12.44 -3.08 1.30
CA SER A 98 11.07 -3.38 0.86
C SER A 98 10.06 -3.48 2.02
N ASN A 99 10.47 -3.13 3.23
CA ASN A 99 9.75 -3.39 4.47
C ASN A 99 8.76 -2.26 4.80
N LYS A 100 7.55 -2.38 4.27
CA LYS A 100 6.48 -1.41 4.51
C LYS A 100 6.12 -1.20 5.98
N GLU A 101 6.19 -2.27 6.81
CA GLU A 101 5.87 -2.19 8.23
C GLU A 101 6.88 -1.30 8.97
N MET A 102 8.17 -1.49 8.69
CA MET A 102 9.23 -0.69 9.30
C MET A 102 9.15 0.78 8.84
N VAL A 103 8.91 1.02 7.54
CA VAL A 103 8.79 2.38 7.00
C VAL A 103 7.56 3.10 7.55
N ALA A 104 6.41 2.43 7.63
CA ALA A 104 5.18 3.01 8.16
C ALA A 104 5.25 3.28 9.68
N THR A 105 6.09 2.55 10.42
CA THR A 105 6.20 2.70 11.88
C THR A 105 7.33 3.64 12.28
N TYR A 106 8.50 3.52 11.64
CA TYR A 106 9.74 4.20 12.04
C TYR A 106 10.30 5.13 10.97
N GLY A 107 9.56 5.36 9.87
CA GLY A 107 10.07 6.08 8.72
C GLY A 107 10.62 7.47 9.04
N ALA A 108 9.90 8.26 9.86
CA ALA A 108 10.37 9.59 10.26
C ALA A 108 11.71 9.54 11.02
N GLU A 109 11.85 8.59 11.95
CA GLU A 109 13.09 8.41 12.72
C GLU A 109 14.25 7.97 11.81
N LEU A 110 14.02 6.97 10.96
CA LEU A 110 15.05 6.42 10.08
C LEU A 110 15.48 7.43 9.00
N LEU A 111 14.57 8.24 8.48
CA LEU A 111 14.88 9.34 7.56
C LEU A 111 15.72 10.42 8.25
N ALA A 112 15.35 10.80 9.48
CA ALA A 112 16.13 11.77 10.27
C ALA A 112 17.53 11.24 10.57
N LEU A 113 17.65 9.97 10.98
CA LEU A 113 18.93 9.31 11.25
C LEU A 113 19.80 9.23 9.99
N ALA A 114 19.24 8.86 8.85
CA ALA A 114 19.93 8.83 7.58
C ALA A 114 20.49 10.20 7.22
N ARG A 115 19.70 11.26 7.40
CA ARG A 115 20.13 12.65 7.16
C ARG A 115 21.27 13.06 8.09
N GLU A 116 21.18 12.75 9.38
CA GLU A 116 22.22 13.05 10.38
C GLU A 116 23.56 12.43 10.00
N HIS A 117 23.55 11.18 9.53
CA HIS A 117 24.75 10.42 9.15
C HIS A 117 25.10 10.53 7.67
N LYS A 118 24.47 11.44 6.90
CA LYS A 118 24.72 11.67 5.46
C LYS A 118 24.58 10.39 4.61
N ALA A 119 23.68 9.51 5.01
CA ALA A 119 23.30 8.29 4.33
C ALA A 119 21.92 8.45 3.68
N ALA A 120 21.54 7.56 2.77
CA ALA A 120 20.19 7.47 2.24
C ALA A 120 19.42 6.35 2.92
N PHE A 121 18.13 6.58 3.18
CA PHE A 121 17.16 5.55 3.51
C PHE A 121 16.09 5.53 2.43
N LEU A 122 16.13 4.50 1.55
CA LEU A 122 15.30 4.37 0.36
C LEU A 122 14.37 3.16 0.48
N PHE A 123 13.14 3.31 0.00
CA PHE A 123 12.09 2.31 0.23
C PHE A 123 11.06 2.22 -0.89
N GLU A 124 11.47 2.43 -2.16
CA GLU A 124 10.58 2.31 -3.34
C GLU A 124 9.79 1.00 -3.32
N ALA A 125 10.45 -0.10 -2.99
CA ALA A 125 9.85 -1.43 -2.97
C ALA A 125 8.84 -1.66 -1.83
N SER A 126 8.69 -0.73 -0.89
CA SER A 126 7.74 -0.84 0.23
C SER A 126 6.29 -0.59 -0.20
N VAL A 127 6.06 0.15 -1.30
CA VAL A 127 4.74 0.41 -1.87
C VAL A 127 4.76 0.06 -3.36
N GLY A 128 3.74 -0.67 -3.82
CA GLY A 128 3.60 -0.99 -5.25
C GLY A 128 4.58 -2.05 -5.79
N GLY A 129 5.46 -2.61 -4.97
CA GLY A 129 6.41 -3.66 -5.35
C GLY A 129 7.30 -3.25 -6.52
N GLY A 130 6.97 -3.70 -7.74
CA GLY A 130 7.71 -3.32 -8.95
C GLY A 130 7.14 -2.11 -9.69
N THR A 131 6.04 -1.53 -9.21
CA THR A 131 5.44 -0.32 -9.78
C THR A 131 6.11 0.90 -9.15
N PRO A 132 6.79 1.77 -9.92
CA PRO A 132 7.44 2.95 -9.37
C PRO A 132 6.40 3.96 -8.88
N ILE A 133 6.47 4.36 -7.60
CA ILE A 133 5.50 5.26 -6.96
C ILE A 133 6.21 6.32 -6.13
N ILE A 134 7.10 5.92 -5.22
CA ILE A 134 7.75 6.82 -4.25
C ILE A 134 8.73 7.75 -4.96
N THR A 135 9.61 7.21 -5.79
CA THR A 135 10.55 8.01 -6.57
C THR A 135 9.85 9.00 -7.50
N PRO A 136 8.82 8.61 -8.28
CA PRO A 136 8.01 9.57 -9.02
C PRO A 136 7.40 10.68 -8.15
N MET A 137 6.87 10.37 -6.96
CA MET A 137 6.28 11.38 -6.08
C MET A 137 7.29 12.47 -5.71
N HIS A 138 8.47 12.10 -5.22
CA HIS A 138 9.42 13.07 -4.73
C HIS A 138 10.35 13.66 -5.80
N GLN A 139 10.44 13.07 -7.00
CA GLN A 139 11.29 13.59 -8.10
C GLN A 139 10.47 14.12 -9.26
N CYS A 140 9.59 13.28 -9.85
CA CYS A 140 8.88 13.66 -11.07
C CYS A 140 7.70 14.62 -10.78
N LEU A 141 7.04 14.43 -9.65
CA LEU A 141 5.89 15.23 -9.22
C LEU A 141 6.26 16.35 -8.23
N ALA A 142 7.55 16.56 -7.95
CA ALA A 142 8.06 17.48 -6.92
C ALA A 142 7.58 18.96 -7.09
N ALA A 143 7.12 19.35 -8.27
CA ALA A 143 6.59 20.69 -8.52
C ALA A 143 5.08 20.81 -8.24
N ASN A 144 4.42 19.72 -7.81
CA ASN A 144 2.99 19.67 -7.54
C ASN A 144 2.70 19.52 -6.05
N GLN A 145 1.60 20.08 -5.59
CA GLN A 145 0.93 19.65 -4.38
C GLN A 145 0.03 18.45 -4.72
N ILE A 146 0.23 17.36 -4.00
CA ILE A 146 -0.59 16.15 -4.20
C ILE A 146 -1.82 16.26 -3.33
N SER A 147 -2.94 16.62 -3.93
CA SER A 147 -4.21 16.80 -3.24
C SER A 147 -4.96 15.49 -2.99
N GLN A 148 -4.72 14.47 -3.82
CA GLN A 148 -5.42 13.19 -3.74
C GLN A 148 -4.53 12.03 -4.17
N ILE A 149 -4.68 10.91 -3.46
CA ILE A 149 -4.12 9.60 -3.83
C ILE A 149 -5.23 8.57 -3.75
N GLN A 150 -5.38 7.74 -4.76
CA GLN A 150 -6.29 6.59 -4.77
C GLN A 150 -5.53 5.39 -5.33
N GLY A 151 -5.47 4.29 -4.58
CA GLY A 151 -4.64 3.16 -4.98
C GLY A 151 -5.28 1.80 -4.76
N ILE A 152 -5.17 0.94 -5.78
CA ILE A 152 -5.28 -0.50 -5.65
C ILE A 152 -3.87 -1.00 -5.36
N VAL A 153 -3.54 -1.15 -4.08
CA VAL A 153 -2.17 -1.44 -3.62
C VAL A 153 -2.02 -2.84 -3.00
N ASN A 154 -3.09 -3.64 -3.02
CA ASN A 154 -3.06 -5.04 -2.60
C ASN A 154 -3.53 -5.94 -3.74
N GLY A 155 -2.61 -6.72 -4.32
CA GLY A 155 -2.88 -7.59 -5.45
C GLY A 155 -3.76 -8.79 -5.11
N THR A 156 -3.73 -9.29 -3.87
CA THR A 156 -4.54 -10.43 -3.41
C THR A 156 -6.02 -10.09 -3.42
N THR A 157 -6.40 -8.97 -2.78
CA THR A 157 -7.81 -8.54 -2.74
C THR A 157 -8.32 -8.12 -4.11
N ASN A 158 -7.48 -7.48 -4.93
CA ASN A 158 -7.86 -7.14 -6.30
C ASN A 158 -8.09 -8.39 -7.16
N PHE A 159 -7.25 -9.42 -7.02
CA PHE A 159 -7.45 -10.73 -7.65
C PHE A 159 -8.77 -11.36 -7.21
N MET A 160 -9.04 -11.39 -5.90
CA MET A 160 -10.29 -11.97 -5.36
C MET A 160 -11.52 -11.25 -5.91
N LEU A 161 -11.57 -9.92 -5.86
CA LEU A 161 -12.68 -9.13 -6.41
C LEU A 161 -12.83 -9.31 -7.93
N THR A 162 -11.72 -9.45 -8.66
CA THR A 162 -11.73 -9.78 -10.09
C THR A 162 -12.39 -11.15 -10.35
N LYS A 163 -12.04 -12.16 -9.53
CA LYS A 163 -12.65 -13.50 -9.61
C LYS A 163 -14.14 -13.49 -9.26
N MET A 164 -14.51 -12.79 -8.19
CA MET A 164 -15.91 -12.64 -7.80
C MET A 164 -16.74 -12.03 -8.93
N LYS A 165 -16.23 -10.99 -9.61
CA LYS A 165 -16.90 -10.35 -10.75
C LYS A 165 -16.96 -11.27 -11.96
N ARG A 166 -15.84 -11.79 -12.44
CA ARG A 166 -15.76 -12.53 -13.72
C ARG A 166 -16.37 -13.94 -13.66
N GLU A 167 -16.25 -14.60 -12.52
CA GLU A 167 -16.65 -16.01 -12.36
C GLU A 167 -17.90 -16.17 -11.47
N ASN A 168 -18.50 -15.06 -11.04
CA ASN A 168 -19.72 -15.03 -10.21
C ASN A 168 -19.58 -15.92 -8.96
N MET A 169 -18.42 -15.86 -8.29
CA MET A 169 -18.12 -16.70 -7.13
C MET A 169 -18.11 -15.89 -5.83
N GLY A 170 -18.41 -16.56 -4.72
CA GLY A 170 -18.37 -15.93 -3.39
C GLY A 170 -16.96 -15.72 -2.88
N PHE A 171 -16.85 -14.89 -1.83
CA PHE A 171 -15.58 -14.52 -1.16
C PHE A 171 -14.73 -15.74 -0.78
N ASP A 172 -15.30 -16.74 -0.10
CA ASP A 172 -14.57 -17.93 0.38
C ASP A 172 -13.95 -18.75 -0.77
N ALA A 173 -14.69 -18.87 -1.87
CA ALA A 173 -14.20 -19.57 -3.06
C ALA A 173 -13.04 -18.81 -3.72
N ALA A 174 -13.16 -17.48 -3.84
CA ALA A 174 -12.10 -16.62 -4.37
C ALA A 174 -10.85 -16.65 -3.47
N LEU A 175 -11.03 -16.60 -2.14
CA LEU A 175 -9.93 -16.69 -1.17
C LEU A 175 -9.20 -18.04 -1.29
N LYS A 176 -9.94 -19.14 -1.40
CA LYS A 176 -9.34 -20.48 -1.55
C LYS A 176 -8.46 -20.57 -2.80
N ILE A 177 -8.90 -19.97 -3.91
CA ILE A 177 -8.10 -19.93 -5.15
C ILE A 177 -6.85 -19.06 -4.93
N ALA A 178 -6.98 -17.89 -4.30
CA ALA A 178 -5.85 -17.04 -3.99
C ALA A 178 -4.80 -17.76 -3.12
N GLN A 179 -5.24 -18.52 -2.12
CA GLN A 179 -4.37 -19.34 -1.27
C GLN A 179 -3.67 -20.47 -2.05
N GLN A 180 -4.39 -21.16 -2.92
CA GLN A 180 -3.82 -22.22 -3.78
C GLN A 180 -2.74 -21.69 -4.74
N LEU A 181 -2.90 -20.46 -5.22
CA LEU A 181 -1.93 -19.78 -6.09
C LEU A 181 -0.80 -19.11 -5.30
N GLY A 182 -0.83 -19.14 -3.97
CA GLY A 182 0.18 -18.53 -3.10
C GLY A 182 0.09 -17.01 -3.02
N TYR A 183 -1.05 -16.42 -3.37
CA TYR A 183 -1.29 -14.98 -3.24
C TYR A 183 -1.73 -14.57 -1.83
N ALA A 184 -2.48 -15.42 -1.14
CA ALA A 184 -2.90 -15.22 0.23
C ALA A 184 -2.31 -16.28 1.16
N GLU A 185 -2.02 -15.92 2.40
CA GLU A 185 -1.61 -16.88 3.41
C GLU A 185 -2.75 -17.84 3.78
N THR A 186 -2.40 -19.12 3.98
CA THR A 186 -3.40 -20.15 4.31
C THR A 186 -3.84 -20.09 5.77
N LYS A 187 -2.96 -19.62 6.68
CA LYS A 187 -3.22 -19.62 8.12
C LYS A 187 -3.93 -18.36 8.56
N ASP A 188 -3.48 -17.20 8.11
CA ASP A 188 -4.10 -15.91 8.43
C ASP A 188 -4.02 -14.97 7.22
N PRO A 189 -5.07 -14.90 6.38
CA PRO A 189 -5.12 -14.00 5.25
C PRO A 189 -5.49 -12.55 5.65
N GLY A 190 -5.65 -12.27 6.95
CA GLY A 190 -6.19 -11.00 7.43
C GLY A 190 -5.36 -9.78 7.04
N ASP A 191 -4.04 -9.93 6.86
CA ASP A 191 -3.21 -8.81 6.42
C ASP A 191 -3.67 -8.25 5.06
N ASP A 192 -4.09 -9.14 4.15
CA ASP A 192 -4.65 -8.77 2.85
C ASP A 192 -6.13 -8.40 2.96
N VAL A 193 -6.97 -9.37 3.39
CA VAL A 193 -8.43 -9.26 3.24
C VAL A 193 -9.09 -8.27 4.20
N ASP A 194 -8.43 -7.90 5.31
CA ASP A 194 -8.89 -6.87 6.25
C ASP A 194 -8.29 -5.48 5.94
N GLY A 195 -7.44 -5.36 4.89
CA GLY A 195 -6.89 -4.09 4.42
C GLY A 195 -5.65 -3.59 5.18
N ARG A 196 -5.07 -4.38 6.10
CA ARG A 196 -3.91 -3.96 6.92
C ARG A 196 -2.66 -3.71 6.08
N ASP A 197 -2.39 -4.53 5.06
CA ASP A 197 -1.30 -4.31 4.10
C ASP A 197 -1.47 -2.98 3.35
N ALA A 198 -2.67 -2.72 2.82
CA ALA A 198 -2.99 -1.49 2.12
C ALA A 198 -2.91 -0.26 3.04
N CYS A 199 -3.30 -0.42 4.33
CA CYS A 199 -3.22 0.63 5.34
C CYS A 199 -1.78 1.08 5.59
N ARG A 200 -0.81 0.17 5.74
CA ARG A 200 0.61 0.52 5.88
C ARG A 200 1.13 1.27 4.65
N LYS A 201 0.70 0.86 3.46
CA LYS A 201 1.14 1.50 2.21
C LYS A 201 0.58 2.90 2.05
N ILE A 202 -0.71 3.11 2.34
CA ILE A 202 -1.27 4.47 2.25
C ILE A 202 -0.72 5.37 3.35
N ALA A 203 -0.36 4.86 4.52
CA ALA A 203 0.32 5.64 5.56
C ALA A 203 1.65 6.22 5.06
N ILE A 204 2.44 5.41 4.32
CA ILE A 204 3.69 5.86 3.70
C ILE A 204 3.41 6.94 2.66
N LEU A 205 2.46 6.71 1.75
CA LEU A 205 2.13 7.67 0.69
C LEU A 205 1.55 8.97 1.25
N SER A 206 0.69 8.88 2.29
CA SER A 206 0.16 10.04 2.99
C SER A 206 1.26 10.85 3.66
N SER A 207 2.23 10.17 4.31
CA SER A 207 3.36 10.84 4.93
C SER A 207 4.21 11.63 3.93
N LEU A 208 4.38 11.08 2.72
CA LEU A 208 5.06 11.78 1.62
C LEU A 208 4.25 12.97 1.10
N ALA A 209 2.94 12.83 0.97
CA ALA A 209 2.06 13.87 0.44
C ALA A 209 1.93 15.06 1.41
N CYS A 210 1.65 14.80 2.70
CA CYS A 210 1.46 15.86 3.69
C CYS A 210 2.78 16.37 4.34
N GLY A 211 3.90 15.67 4.13
CA GLY A 211 5.21 16.03 4.69
C GLY A 211 5.38 15.76 6.19
N HIS A 212 4.47 15.03 6.82
CA HIS A 212 4.50 14.62 8.23
C HIS A 212 4.23 13.14 8.38
N HIS A 213 4.73 12.52 9.47
CA HIS A 213 4.53 11.10 9.70
C HIS A 213 3.06 10.76 9.99
N VAL A 214 2.49 9.89 9.18
CA VAL A 214 1.11 9.37 9.34
C VAL A 214 1.19 7.93 9.82
N TYR A 215 0.64 7.68 11.01
CA TYR A 215 0.64 6.35 11.61
C TYR A 215 -0.49 5.48 11.04
N PRO A 216 -0.23 4.20 10.69
CA PRO A 216 -1.28 3.31 10.22
C PRO A 216 -2.47 3.19 11.19
N ASP A 217 -2.23 3.27 12.50
CA ASP A 217 -3.27 3.17 13.52
C ASP A 217 -4.27 4.34 13.50
N ASN A 218 -3.92 5.46 12.87
CA ASN A 218 -4.81 6.61 12.68
C ASN A 218 -5.64 6.52 11.40
N ILE A 219 -5.40 5.52 10.56
CA ILE A 219 -6.10 5.34 9.28
C ILE A 219 -7.20 4.28 9.45
N PRO A 220 -8.48 4.64 9.28
CA PRO A 220 -9.55 3.65 9.29
C PRO A 220 -9.35 2.67 8.14
N ALA A 221 -9.36 1.37 8.45
CA ALA A 221 -9.18 0.31 7.47
C ALA A 221 -10.31 -0.71 7.57
N ARG A 222 -10.96 -0.96 6.45
CA ARG A 222 -12.00 -1.99 6.30
C ARG A 222 -11.68 -2.82 5.06
N GLY A 223 -11.72 -4.13 5.22
CA GLY A 223 -11.44 -5.09 4.16
C GLY A 223 -12.66 -5.50 3.35
N ILE A 224 -12.51 -6.60 2.62
CA ILE A 224 -13.49 -7.08 1.63
C ILE A 224 -14.33 -8.27 2.10
N ARG A 225 -14.24 -8.69 3.37
CA ARG A 225 -14.93 -9.92 3.86
C ARG A 225 -16.44 -9.88 3.71
N ASP A 226 -17.04 -8.71 3.86
CA ASP A 226 -18.48 -8.51 3.82
C ASP A 226 -19.04 -8.32 2.41
N VAL A 227 -18.16 -8.25 1.40
CA VAL A 227 -18.54 -8.11 -0.01
C VAL A 227 -19.07 -9.44 -0.52
N THR A 228 -20.29 -9.45 -1.04
CA THR A 228 -20.95 -10.64 -1.57
C THR A 228 -21.07 -10.59 -3.10
N VAL A 229 -21.51 -11.69 -3.70
CA VAL A 229 -21.78 -11.76 -5.15
C VAL A 229 -22.94 -10.82 -5.54
N GLU A 230 -23.90 -10.66 -4.64
CA GLU A 230 -25.04 -9.75 -4.82
C GLU A 230 -24.54 -8.28 -4.90
N ASP A 231 -23.57 -7.90 -4.07
CA ASP A 231 -22.96 -6.56 -4.13
C ASP A 231 -22.21 -6.34 -5.46
N VAL A 232 -21.51 -7.36 -5.94
CA VAL A 232 -20.82 -7.29 -7.23
C VAL A 232 -21.81 -7.08 -8.37
N LYS A 233 -22.94 -7.80 -8.38
CA LYS A 233 -24.01 -7.60 -9.37
C LYS A 233 -24.67 -6.23 -9.25
N ALA A 234 -24.85 -5.75 -8.03
CA ALA A 234 -25.39 -4.40 -7.80
C ALA A 234 -24.44 -3.32 -8.32
N ALA A 235 -23.13 -3.49 -8.13
CA ALA A 235 -22.13 -2.59 -8.69
C ALA A 235 -22.18 -2.55 -10.23
N GLU A 236 -22.34 -3.71 -10.88
CA GLU A 236 -22.49 -3.79 -12.35
C GLU A 236 -23.75 -3.03 -12.84
N GLN A 237 -24.87 -3.10 -12.10
CA GLN A 237 -26.09 -2.32 -12.42
C GLN A 237 -25.92 -0.80 -12.24
N LEU A 238 -24.86 -0.40 -11.58
CA LEU A 238 -24.47 0.99 -11.35
C LEU A 238 -23.29 1.42 -12.24
N ASP A 239 -22.94 0.63 -13.25
CA ASP A 239 -21.78 0.82 -14.12
C ASP A 239 -20.48 1.02 -13.31
N CYS A 240 -20.29 0.21 -12.25
CA CYS A 240 -19.16 0.27 -11.34
C CYS A 240 -18.47 -1.08 -11.16
N ALA A 241 -17.23 -1.06 -10.73
CA ALA A 241 -16.52 -2.19 -10.17
C ALA A 241 -16.32 -2.00 -8.66
N ILE A 242 -16.33 -3.08 -7.87
CA ILE A 242 -15.89 -3.02 -6.47
C ILE A 242 -14.38 -3.20 -6.43
N LYS A 243 -13.66 -2.27 -5.79
CA LYS A 243 -12.21 -2.32 -5.55
C LYS A 243 -11.90 -1.99 -4.11
N LEU A 244 -10.86 -2.61 -3.54
CA LEU A 244 -10.30 -2.15 -2.26
C LEU A 244 -9.38 -0.96 -2.56
N ILE A 245 -9.81 0.21 -2.15
CA ILE A 245 -9.10 1.46 -2.39
C ILE A 245 -8.42 1.93 -1.11
N ALA A 246 -7.12 2.13 -1.18
CA ALA A 246 -6.34 2.90 -0.22
C ALA A 246 -6.31 4.35 -0.72
N TRP A 247 -6.72 5.30 0.09
CA TRP A 247 -6.92 6.67 -0.35
C TRP A 247 -6.41 7.69 0.65
N TYR A 248 -6.03 8.86 0.12
CA TYR A 248 -5.65 10.08 0.83
C TYR A 248 -6.25 11.26 0.07
N HIS A 249 -6.74 12.27 0.78
CA HIS A 249 -7.04 13.57 0.21
C HIS A 249 -6.84 14.69 1.22
N GLU A 250 -6.47 15.86 0.74
CA GLU A 250 -6.41 17.08 1.53
C GLU A 250 -7.82 17.52 1.91
N ASN A 251 -8.02 17.88 3.17
CA ASN A 251 -9.30 18.43 3.63
C ASN A 251 -9.40 19.92 3.32
N PRO A 252 -10.63 20.47 3.20
CA PRO A 252 -10.83 21.89 3.04
C PRO A 252 -10.18 22.70 4.19
N GLU A 253 -9.74 23.90 3.87
CA GLU A 253 -9.20 24.83 4.87
C GLU A 253 -10.20 25.03 6.03
N GLY A 254 -9.71 24.92 7.27
CA GLY A 254 -10.53 25.01 8.49
C GLY A 254 -11.16 23.70 8.96
N ALA A 255 -10.91 22.57 8.28
CA ALA A 255 -11.23 21.25 8.81
C ALA A 255 -10.39 20.92 10.07
N ALA A 256 -10.88 19.98 10.91
CA ALA A 256 -10.17 19.58 12.13
C ALA A 256 -8.80 18.95 11.81
N ASP A 257 -8.74 18.12 10.78
CA ASP A 257 -7.52 17.54 10.26
C ASP A 257 -7.22 18.14 8.87
N ALA A 258 -5.93 18.38 8.56
CA ALA A 258 -5.51 18.92 7.27
C ALA A 258 -5.75 17.96 6.10
N PHE A 259 -5.90 16.69 6.37
CA PHE A 259 -6.14 15.64 5.38
C PHE A 259 -6.94 14.49 6.00
N SER A 260 -7.46 13.64 5.13
CA SER A 260 -8.10 12.37 5.49
C SER A 260 -7.44 11.23 4.72
N ALA A 261 -7.45 10.05 5.31
CA ALA A 261 -6.93 8.84 4.66
C ALA A 261 -7.72 7.61 5.12
N GLY A 262 -7.80 6.59 4.29
CA GLY A 262 -8.51 5.37 4.63
C GLY A 262 -8.23 4.21 3.69
N VAL A 263 -8.71 3.04 4.09
CA VAL A 263 -8.73 1.82 3.26
C VAL A 263 -10.12 1.21 3.34
N GLU A 264 -10.79 1.11 2.23
CA GLU A 264 -12.13 0.51 2.20
C GLU A 264 -12.50 -0.02 0.80
N PRO A 265 -13.38 -1.01 0.72
CA PRO A 265 -13.99 -1.37 -0.55
C PRO A 265 -14.89 -0.23 -1.04
N MET A 266 -14.73 0.14 -2.30
CA MET A 266 -15.48 1.24 -2.92
C MET A 266 -16.11 0.81 -4.24
N LEU A 267 -17.19 1.49 -4.62
CA LEU A 267 -17.70 1.48 -5.99
C LEU A 267 -16.84 2.41 -6.84
N VAL A 268 -16.17 1.85 -7.82
CA VAL A 268 -15.33 2.58 -8.78
C VAL A 268 -16.06 2.62 -10.11
N PRO A 269 -16.50 3.79 -10.61
CA PRO A 269 -17.16 3.91 -11.91
C PRO A 269 -16.30 3.34 -13.03
N GLU A 270 -16.90 2.70 -14.03
CA GLU A 270 -16.18 2.12 -15.18
C GLU A 270 -15.46 3.21 -16.02
N SER A 271 -15.85 4.48 -15.90
CA SER A 271 -15.14 5.64 -16.46
C SER A 271 -13.81 5.95 -15.76
N ASN A 272 -13.64 5.52 -14.49
CA ASN A 272 -12.43 5.75 -13.70
C ASN A 272 -11.33 4.73 -14.09
N GLN A 273 -10.10 5.19 -14.25
CA GLN A 273 -8.95 4.37 -14.66
C GLN A 273 -8.69 3.17 -13.75
N LEU A 274 -9.05 3.26 -12.47
CA LEU A 274 -8.87 2.19 -11.50
C LEU A 274 -9.86 1.03 -11.68
N ALA A 275 -11.02 1.24 -12.30
CA ALA A 275 -12.02 0.18 -12.52
C ALA A 275 -11.46 -0.97 -13.36
N GLY A 276 -10.66 -0.64 -14.39
CA GLY A 276 -10.04 -1.59 -15.31
C GLY A 276 -8.83 -2.35 -14.74
N VAL A 277 -8.36 -2.04 -13.54
CA VAL A 277 -7.23 -2.72 -12.90
C VAL A 277 -7.68 -4.06 -12.32
N ASN A 278 -7.23 -5.16 -12.90
CA ASN A 278 -7.71 -6.49 -12.57
C ASN A 278 -6.58 -7.44 -12.15
N ASP A 279 -6.95 -8.61 -11.66
CA ASP A 279 -6.06 -9.67 -11.24
C ASP A 279 -5.07 -9.18 -10.14
N VAL A 280 -3.79 -9.56 -10.21
CA VAL A 280 -2.77 -9.21 -9.21
C VAL A 280 -2.10 -7.84 -9.45
N PHE A 281 -2.61 -7.07 -10.42
CA PHE A 281 -2.03 -5.77 -10.75
C PHE A 281 -2.41 -4.70 -9.72
N ASN A 282 -1.48 -3.78 -9.51
CA ASN A 282 -1.67 -2.58 -8.71
C ASN A 282 -1.75 -1.35 -9.63
N ALA A 283 -2.45 -0.34 -9.15
CA ALA A 283 -2.41 1.00 -9.74
C ALA A 283 -2.59 2.05 -8.65
N VAL A 284 -1.90 3.17 -8.80
CA VAL A 284 -2.05 4.34 -7.93
C VAL A 284 -2.32 5.55 -8.82
N LEU A 285 -3.47 6.16 -8.64
CA LEU A 285 -3.84 7.43 -9.21
C LEU A 285 -3.45 8.53 -8.21
N MET A 286 -2.76 9.54 -8.69
CA MET A 286 -2.40 10.73 -7.92
C MET A 286 -2.91 11.96 -8.65
N GLN A 287 -3.47 12.90 -7.91
CA GLN A 287 -3.89 14.19 -8.44
C GLN A 287 -2.95 15.28 -7.94
N GLY A 288 -2.30 15.96 -8.88
CA GLY A 288 -1.47 17.12 -8.63
C GLY A 288 -2.16 18.40 -9.10
N ASP A 289 -1.94 19.48 -8.37
CA ASP A 289 -2.56 20.80 -8.65
C ASP A 289 -2.21 21.37 -10.04
N MET A 290 -0.99 21.07 -10.55
CA MET A 290 -0.54 21.56 -11.86
C MET A 290 -0.65 20.50 -12.96
N LEU A 291 -0.49 19.23 -12.61
CA LEU A 291 -0.45 18.12 -13.58
C LEU A 291 -1.84 17.52 -13.84
N GLY A 292 -2.75 17.60 -12.87
CA GLY A 292 -3.99 16.81 -12.87
C GLY A 292 -3.73 15.37 -12.48
N ASP A 293 -4.45 14.44 -13.10
CA ASP A 293 -4.39 13.02 -12.77
C ASP A 293 -3.22 12.31 -13.46
N VAL A 294 -2.51 11.50 -12.71
CA VAL A 294 -1.49 10.58 -13.21
C VAL A 294 -1.70 9.20 -12.60
N VAL A 295 -1.52 8.15 -13.39
CA VAL A 295 -1.71 6.76 -12.95
C VAL A 295 -0.42 5.97 -13.13
N PHE A 296 0.04 5.34 -12.04
CA PHE A 296 1.13 4.37 -12.05
C PHE A 296 0.53 2.98 -11.99
N TYR A 297 0.84 2.14 -12.98
CA TYR A 297 0.26 0.80 -13.14
C TYR A 297 1.35 -0.24 -13.31
N GLY A 298 1.25 -1.37 -12.61
CA GLY A 298 2.22 -2.45 -12.75
C GLY A 298 1.97 -3.63 -11.81
N LYS A 299 3.00 -4.47 -11.66
CA LYS A 299 2.96 -5.60 -10.72
C LYS A 299 3.23 -5.13 -9.29
N GLY A 300 2.25 -5.30 -8.40
CA GLY A 300 2.31 -4.89 -7.01
C GLY A 300 3.20 -5.76 -6.11
N ALA A 301 3.59 -6.95 -6.56
CA ALA A 301 4.42 -7.89 -5.82
C ALA A 301 5.15 -8.86 -6.77
N GLY A 302 6.04 -9.66 -6.20
CA GLY A 302 6.77 -10.72 -6.89
C GLY A 302 8.28 -10.60 -6.73
N LYS A 303 8.99 -11.73 -6.81
CA LYS A 303 10.43 -11.82 -6.60
C LYS A 303 11.22 -10.78 -7.40
N LEU A 304 11.13 -10.83 -8.71
CA LEU A 304 11.91 -9.96 -9.59
C LEU A 304 11.37 -8.53 -9.68
N PRO A 305 10.04 -8.29 -9.76
CA PRO A 305 9.51 -6.92 -9.71
C PRO A 305 9.95 -6.14 -8.47
N THR A 306 9.78 -6.72 -7.26
CA THR A 306 10.18 -6.09 -6.00
C THR A 306 11.69 -5.91 -5.91
N ALA A 307 12.47 -6.94 -6.29
CA ALA A 307 13.92 -6.84 -6.32
C ALA A 307 14.43 -5.78 -7.32
N SER A 308 13.73 -5.57 -8.43
CA SER A 308 14.07 -4.52 -9.39
C SER A 308 13.94 -3.13 -8.79
N ALA A 309 12.89 -2.86 -8.02
CA ALA A 309 12.72 -1.58 -7.30
C ALA A 309 13.81 -1.39 -6.24
N VAL A 310 14.12 -2.43 -5.45
CA VAL A 310 15.22 -2.38 -4.47
C VAL A 310 16.57 -2.08 -5.15
N VAL A 311 16.85 -2.70 -6.29
CA VAL A 311 18.12 -2.47 -7.01
C VAL A 311 18.15 -1.07 -7.65
N ALA A 312 17.01 -0.50 -8.04
CA ALA A 312 16.93 0.90 -8.46
C ALA A 312 17.33 1.84 -7.31
N ASP A 313 16.79 1.61 -6.10
CA ASP A 313 17.20 2.33 -4.88
C ASP A 313 18.70 2.19 -4.60
N VAL A 314 19.28 0.99 -4.77
CA VAL A 314 20.73 0.77 -4.62
C VAL A 314 21.53 1.63 -5.59
N ILE A 315 21.09 1.72 -6.85
CA ILE A 315 21.77 2.56 -7.85
C ILE A 315 21.72 4.04 -7.43
N ASP A 316 20.57 4.50 -6.97
CA ASP A 316 20.39 5.90 -6.54
C ASP A 316 21.19 6.20 -5.26
N ALA A 317 21.20 5.27 -4.29
CA ALA A 317 22.01 5.38 -3.09
C ALA A 317 23.52 5.49 -3.39
N LEU A 318 24.01 4.77 -4.39
CA LEU A 318 25.41 4.80 -4.80
C LEU A 318 25.80 6.08 -5.56
N LYS A 319 24.85 6.69 -6.31
CA LYS A 319 25.10 7.90 -7.08
C LYS A 319 24.99 9.17 -6.23
N ASP A 320 23.87 9.31 -5.56
CA ASP A 320 23.43 10.56 -4.95
C ASP A 320 23.04 10.42 -3.48
N GLY A 321 23.42 9.32 -2.81
CA GLY A 321 22.96 8.95 -1.47
C GLY A 321 23.03 10.08 -0.43
N SER A 322 24.06 10.93 -0.50
CA SER A 322 24.21 12.09 0.40
C SER A 322 23.29 13.28 0.08
N LYS A 323 22.54 13.25 -1.03
CA LYS A 323 21.63 14.33 -1.47
C LYS A 323 20.17 13.91 -1.46
N ILE A 324 19.88 12.62 -1.62
CA ILE A 324 18.50 12.11 -1.71
C ILE A 324 17.73 12.37 -0.42
N HIS A 325 18.37 12.35 0.74
CA HIS A 325 17.74 12.66 2.02
C HIS A 325 17.15 14.08 2.11
N ASP A 326 17.51 14.99 1.21
CA ASP A 326 16.92 16.33 1.18
C ASP A 326 15.61 16.38 0.42
N SER A 327 15.35 15.44 -0.51
CA SER A 327 14.14 15.36 -1.31
C SER A 327 13.15 14.29 -0.83
N LEU A 328 13.65 13.17 -0.32
CA LEU A 328 12.83 12.09 0.25
C LEU A 328 12.83 12.23 1.78
N PHE A 329 11.87 12.98 2.30
CA PHE A 329 11.80 13.28 3.72
C PHE A 329 10.37 13.65 4.15
N TRP A 330 9.98 13.26 5.36
CA TRP A 330 8.85 13.83 6.09
C TRP A 330 9.24 14.06 7.55
N LYS A 331 8.56 15.00 8.20
CA LYS A 331 8.82 15.36 9.59
C LYS A 331 8.20 14.35 10.55
N PRO A 332 8.80 14.12 11.73
CA PRO A 332 8.09 13.45 12.82
C PRO A 332 6.80 14.18 13.16
N ALA A 333 5.80 13.43 13.55
CA ALA A 333 4.56 13.93 14.10
C ALA A 333 4.15 13.10 15.33
N GLU A 334 3.36 13.68 16.21
CA GLU A 334 2.73 12.92 17.27
C GLU A 334 1.62 12.04 16.66
N LYS A 335 1.47 10.84 17.23
CA LYS A 335 0.35 9.97 16.87
C LYS A 335 -0.95 10.60 17.36
N LEU A 336 -1.94 10.72 16.49
CA LEU A 336 -3.24 11.25 16.85
C LEU A 336 -3.95 10.31 17.84
N ASP A 337 -4.78 10.86 18.71
CA ASP A 337 -5.63 10.12 19.65
C ASP A 337 -6.97 9.69 19.02
N HIS A 338 -7.20 10.06 17.74
CA HIS A 338 -8.38 9.74 16.96
C HIS A 338 -8.02 9.19 15.57
N GLN A 339 -9.01 8.67 14.88
CA GLN A 339 -8.88 8.25 13.49
C GLN A 339 -9.11 9.42 12.55
N LEU A 340 -8.36 9.46 11.44
CA LEU A 340 -8.58 10.40 10.35
C LEU A 340 -9.94 10.12 9.71
N MET A 341 -10.83 11.12 9.76
CA MET A 341 -12.19 10.97 9.28
C MET A 341 -12.44 11.81 8.03
N ASP A 342 -13.11 11.22 7.08
CA ASP A 342 -13.57 11.89 5.87
C ASP A 342 -14.90 12.61 6.15
N THR A 343 -14.89 13.90 5.99
CA THR A 343 -16.09 14.75 6.20
C THR A 343 -16.79 15.16 4.91
N ALA A 344 -16.25 14.76 3.76
CA ALA A 344 -16.81 15.08 2.46
C ALA A 344 -18.10 14.29 2.18
N LYS A 345 -18.89 14.80 1.24
CA LYS A 345 -20.12 14.12 0.79
C LYS A 345 -19.84 13.27 -0.42
N TYR A 346 -20.37 12.04 -0.36
CA TYR A 346 -20.27 11.07 -1.45
C TYR A 346 -21.62 10.41 -1.71
N SER A 347 -21.74 9.74 -2.83
CA SER A 347 -22.78 8.75 -3.00
C SER A 347 -22.34 7.44 -2.30
N TYR A 348 -23.29 6.80 -1.62
CA TYR A 348 -23.03 5.55 -0.90
C TYR A 348 -23.99 4.47 -1.33
N TYR A 349 -23.43 3.35 -1.74
CA TYR A 349 -24.16 2.10 -1.82
C TYR A 349 -24.28 1.51 -0.41
N ILE A 350 -25.50 1.14 -0.04
CA ILE A 350 -25.76 0.40 1.18
C ILE A 350 -26.49 -0.91 0.84
N ARG A 351 -26.10 -1.99 1.51
CA ARG A 351 -26.90 -3.21 1.59
C ARG A 351 -27.44 -3.32 3.00
N THR A 352 -28.76 -3.43 3.10
CA THR A 352 -29.48 -3.58 4.37
C THR A 352 -29.91 -5.03 4.59
N ALA A 353 -30.18 -5.39 5.84
CA ALA A 353 -30.77 -6.66 6.22
C ALA A 353 -31.86 -6.43 7.26
N GLY A 354 -32.93 -7.22 7.24
CA GLY A 354 -34.03 -7.19 8.21
C GLY A 354 -35.06 -6.07 7.99
N VAL A 355 -35.00 -5.35 6.84
CA VAL A 355 -35.97 -4.32 6.48
C VAL A 355 -36.36 -4.44 5.01
N PRO A 356 -37.66 -4.28 4.66
CA PRO A 356 -38.11 -4.31 3.27
C PRO A 356 -37.60 -3.06 2.52
N ALA A 357 -37.36 -3.22 1.21
CA ALA A 357 -36.89 -2.13 0.33
C ALA A 357 -37.78 -0.88 0.37
N ALA A 358 -39.11 -1.07 0.52
CA ALA A 358 -40.08 0.03 0.60
C ALA A 358 -39.85 0.99 1.78
N ALA A 359 -39.16 0.58 2.83
CA ALA A 359 -38.83 1.42 3.98
C ALA A 359 -37.65 2.37 3.71
N LEU A 360 -36.77 2.07 2.77
CA LEU A 360 -35.49 2.76 2.57
C LEU A 360 -35.62 4.25 2.22
N PRO A 361 -36.57 4.71 1.39
CA PRO A 361 -36.74 6.14 1.13
C PRO A 361 -37.02 6.96 2.41
N ASN A 362 -37.72 6.36 3.39
CA ASN A 362 -38.03 7.01 4.66
C ASN A 362 -36.85 6.95 5.67
N VAL A 363 -36.02 5.94 5.58
CA VAL A 363 -34.89 5.69 6.50
C VAL A 363 -33.62 6.40 6.01
N ALA A 364 -33.28 6.17 4.75
CA ALA A 364 -32.03 6.61 4.13
C ALA A 364 -32.18 7.90 3.30
N GLY A 365 -33.42 8.41 3.15
CA GLY A 365 -33.69 9.57 2.30
C GLY A 365 -33.81 9.21 0.82
N PRO A 366 -33.84 10.24 -0.05
CA PRO A 366 -33.96 10.03 -1.49
C PRO A 366 -32.75 9.30 -2.03
N GLY A 367 -32.98 8.35 -2.94
CA GLY A 367 -31.94 7.54 -3.54
C GLY A 367 -32.50 6.55 -4.56
N LYS A 368 -31.66 5.66 -5.07
CA LYS A 368 -32.02 4.66 -6.07
C LYS A 368 -32.03 3.26 -5.47
N LEU A 369 -33.18 2.59 -5.55
CA LEU A 369 -33.22 1.13 -5.28
C LEU A 369 -32.51 0.41 -6.41
N VAL A 370 -31.48 -0.38 -6.06
CA VAL A 370 -30.68 -1.16 -7.02
C VAL A 370 -31.22 -2.58 -7.12
N PHE A 371 -31.39 -3.23 -5.95
CA PHE A 371 -32.03 -4.56 -5.86
C PHE A 371 -32.91 -4.67 -4.61
N ASP A 372 -33.99 -5.44 -4.76
CA ASP A 372 -34.85 -5.90 -3.68
C ASP A 372 -34.72 -7.41 -3.54
N TYR A 373 -34.24 -7.85 -2.39
CA TYR A 373 -34.07 -9.28 -2.04
C TYR A 373 -35.10 -9.76 -1.01
N GLY A 374 -36.17 -8.99 -0.80
CA GLY A 374 -37.20 -9.27 0.20
C GLY A 374 -36.82 -8.71 1.58
N ASP A 375 -36.12 -9.48 2.41
CA ASP A 375 -35.68 -9.06 3.75
C ASP A 375 -34.36 -8.25 3.74
N SER A 376 -33.81 -8.00 2.57
CA SER A 376 -32.64 -7.14 2.36
C SER A 376 -32.79 -6.36 1.07
N ALA A 377 -32.08 -5.24 0.97
CA ALA A 377 -32.11 -4.43 -0.23
C ALA A 377 -30.78 -3.74 -0.46
N ALA A 378 -30.45 -3.52 -1.73
CA ALA A 378 -29.35 -2.69 -2.18
C ALA A 378 -29.88 -1.33 -2.62
N TYR A 379 -29.35 -0.25 -2.01
CA TYR A 379 -29.82 1.09 -2.22
C TYR A 379 -28.65 2.07 -2.38
N LEU A 380 -28.74 3.00 -3.31
CA LEU A 380 -27.75 4.06 -3.54
C LEU A 380 -28.29 5.37 -2.95
N ILE A 381 -27.58 5.92 -1.96
CA ILE A 381 -27.84 7.23 -1.35
C ILE A 381 -26.93 8.25 -2.05
N GLU A 382 -27.43 9.42 -2.38
CA GLU A 382 -26.67 10.49 -3.00
C GLU A 382 -26.30 11.58 -1.98
N ALA A 383 -25.09 12.14 -2.12
CA ALA A 383 -24.63 13.32 -1.38
C ALA A 383 -24.73 13.23 0.16
N ALA A 384 -24.40 12.06 0.74
CA ALA A 384 -24.37 11.83 2.19
C ALA A 384 -22.95 11.96 2.76
N THR A 385 -22.87 12.25 4.05
CA THR A 385 -21.63 12.17 4.86
C THR A 385 -21.59 10.86 5.64
N ALA A 386 -20.44 10.55 6.27
CA ALA A 386 -20.35 9.42 7.20
C ALA A 386 -21.34 9.54 8.38
N ALA A 387 -21.55 10.75 8.90
CA ALA A 387 -22.52 11.01 9.96
C ALA A 387 -23.98 10.74 9.53
N ASP A 388 -24.32 11.02 8.27
CA ASP A 388 -25.64 10.69 7.72
C ASP A 388 -25.85 9.16 7.68
N LEU A 389 -24.80 8.38 7.39
CA LEU A 389 -24.87 6.92 7.41
C LEU A 389 -25.04 6.35 8.83
N GLU A 390 -24.43 6.96 9.84
CA GLU A 390 -24.66 6.59 11.25
C GLU A 390 -26.12 6.81 11.64
N ALA A 391 -26.71 7.95 11.21
CA ALA A 391 -28.12 8.23 11.41
C ALA A 391 -29.04 7.20 10.67
N VAL A 392 -28.66 6.77 9.47
CA VAL A 392 -29.35 5.70 8.73
C VAL A 392 -29.26 4.38 9.49
N ALA A 393 -28.08 4.02 9.99
CA ALA A 393 -27.87 2.79 10.77
C ALA A 393 -28.76 2.78 12.01
N ALA A 394 -28.81 3.87 12.79
CA ALA A 394 -29.65 3.99 13.97
C ALA A 394 -31.17 3.85 13.64
N LYS A 395 -31.64 4.43 12.55
CA LYS A 395 -33.02 4.27 12.11
C LYS A 395 -33.36 2.84 11.68
N LEU A 396 -32.41 2.15 11.02
CA LEU A 396 -32.59 0.73 10.65
C LEU A 396 -32.71 -0.15 11.88
N GLU A 397 -31.86 0.07 12.91
CA GLU A 397 -31.91 -0.67 14.16
C GLU A 397 -33.26 -0.55 14.88
N VAL A 398 -33.88 0.65 14.87
CA VAL A 398 -35.24 0.87 15.42
C VAL A 398 -36.27 0.00 14.70
N LEU A 399 -36.06 -0.30 13.43
CA LEU A 399 -36.94 -1.15 12.62
C LEU A 399 -36.58 -2.65 12.69
N GLY A 400 -35.58 -3.02 13.51
CA GLY A 400 -35.09 -4.38 13.62
C GLY A 400 -34.13 -4.80 12.51
N GLY A 401 -33.65 -3.86 11.70
CA GLY A 401 -32.69 -4.09 10.62
C GLY A 401 -31.30 -3.60 10.93
N ARG A 402 -30.40 -3.70 9.93
CA ARG A 402 -29.03 -3.21 10.03
C ARG A 402 -28.42 -2.87 8.67
N LEU A 403 -27.38 -2.06 8.65
CA LEU A 403 -26.47 -1.96 7.51
C LEU A 403 -25.59 -3.22 7.47
N ALA A 404 -25.69 -3.97 6.39
CA ALA A 404 -24.88 -5.18 6.18
C ALA A 404 -23.59 -4.87 5.39
N LEU A 405 -23.62 -3.84 4.51
CA LEU A 405 -22.46 -3.33 3.80
C LEU A 405 -22.69 -1.85 3.46
N VAL A 406 -21.61 -1.09 3.46
CA VAL A 406 -21.55 0.30 2.97
C VAL A 406 -20.36 0.42 2.04
N LEU A 407 -20.58 0.93 0.82
CA LEU A 407 -19.51 1.23 -0.13
C LEU A 407 -19.62 2.68 -0.56
N LYS A 408 -18.56 3.44 -0.38
CA LYS A 408 -18.42 4.79 -0.95
C LYS A 408 -18.31 4.66 -2.48
N LYS A 409 -19.02 5.50 -3.24
CA LYS A 409 -18.83 5.60 -4.69
C LYS A 409 -17.80 6.69 -4.98
N LEU A 410 -16.74 6.36 -5.70
CA LEU A 410 -15.79 7.37 -6.19
C LEU A 410 -16.48 8.31 -7.19
N PRO A 411 -16.04 9.56 -7.29
CA PRO A 411 -16.46 10.48 -8.36
C PRO A 411 -16.17 9.89 -9.76
N GLU A 412 -16.93 10.34 -10.75
CA GLU A 412 -16.76 9.97 -12.17
C GLU A 412 -15.52 10.62 -12.76
#